data_457333d16d1c1141d403424b51388ce0
#
_entry.id   457333d16d1c1141d403424b51388ce0
#
_cell.length_a   1.000
_cell.length_b   1.000
_cell.length_c   1.000
_cell.angle_alpha   90.00
_cell.angle_beta   90.00
_cell.angle_gamma   90.00
#
_symmetry.space_group_name_H-M   'P 1'
#
loop_
_entity.id
_entity.type
_entity.pdbx_description
1 polymer ?
#
loop_
_entity_poly.entity_id
_entity_poly.type
_entity_poly.pdbx_seq_one_letter_code
_entity_poly.pdbx_strand_id
1 'polypeptide(L)'
;MDSLNDDKINRHSSDLEVESEEKQSGKEIEVDEDRLPSRAMAIHEHIRQDGEKEMERDAMALLWSAIAAGLSMGASLLAKGIFHVQLEGVPGGFLLENLGYTFGFIIVIMARQQLFTENTVTAVLPVMQNPTLSNVGLLMRLWGVVLLGNLIGTGVAALAFE
;
A
#
# COMPACT_ATOMS: atom_id res chain seq x y z
N MET A 1 -66.96 -6.07 -1.96
CA MET A 1 -66.40 -7.43 -2.12
C MET A 1 -65.08 -7.41 -2.89
N ASP A 2 -64.59 -6.22 -3.33
CA ASP A 2 -63.38 -6.03 -4.14
C ASP A 2 -62.07 -5.81 -3.34
N SER A 3 -62.17 -5.27 -2.12
CA SER A 3 -60.97 -4.91 -1.37
C SER A 3 -60.14 -6.11 -0.84
N LEU A 4 -60.76 -7.28 -0.66
CA LEU A 4 -60.12 -8.51 -0.19
C LEU A 4 -59.35 -9.25 -1.29
N ASN A 5 -59.65 -8.94 -2.55
CA ASN A 5 -58.97 -9.56 -3.70
C ASN A 5 -57.70 -8.80 -4.07
N ASP A 6 -57.71 -7.48 -3.91
CA ASP A 6 -56.54 -6.63 -4.16
C ASP A 6 -55.41 -6.84 -3.13
N ASP A 7 -55.79 -7.09 -1.86
CA ASP A 7 -54.80 -7.42 -0.79
C ASP A 7 -54.14 -8.77 -1.01
N LYS A 8 -54.82 -9.75 -1.58
CA LYS A 8 -54.24 -11.08 -1.89
C LYS A 8 -53.30 -11.03 -3.09
N ILE A 9 -53.63 -10.22 -4.10
CA ILE A 9 -52.80 -10.05 -5.29
C ILE A 9 -51.52 -9.33 -4.92
N ASN A 10 -51.61 -8.29 -4.08
CA ASN A 10 -50.44 -7.50 -3.66
C ASN A 10 -49.48 -8.29 -2.75
N ARG A 11 -49.99 -9.16 -1.87
CA ARG A 11 -49.14 -10.07 -1.08
C ARG A 11 -48.45 -11.13 -1.95
N HIS A 12 -49.18 -11.68 -2.91
CA HIS A 12 -48.61 -12.70 -3.81
C HIS A 12 -47.52 -12.13 -4.71
N SER A 13 -47.61 -10.89 -5.17
CA SER A 13 -46.57 -10.22 -5.95
C SER A 13 -45.36 -9.87 -5.08
N SER A 14 -45.52 -9.41 -3.82
CA SER A 14 -44.41 -9.16 -2.93
C SER A 14 -43.63 -10.44 -2.52
N ASP A 15 -44.36 -11.55 -2.33
CA ASP A 15 -43.72 -12.85 -2.02
C ASP A 15 -42.91 -13.40 -3.21
N LEU A 16 -43.38 -13.18 -4.43
CA LEU A 16 -42.67 -13.56 -5.66
C LEU A 16 -41.42 -12.68 -5.91
N GLU A 17 -41.47 -11.40 -5.57
CA GLU A 17 -40.31 -10.49 -5.66
C GLU A 17 -39.24 -10.86 -4.64
N VAL A 18 -39.60 -11.15 -3.39
CA VAL A 18 -38.68 -11.61 -2.34
C VAL A 18 -38.02 -12.94 -2.70
N GLU A 19 -38.82 -13.91 -3.22
CA GLU A 19 -38.31 -15.21 -3.66
C GLU A 19 -37.38 -15.11 -4.88
N SER A 20 -37.59 -14.11 -5.76
CA SER A 20 -36.72 -13.83 -6.89
C SER A 20 -35.42 -13.15 -6.48
N GLU A 21 -35.46 -12.25 -5.48
CA GLU A 21 -34.26 -11.62 -4.92
C GLU A 21 -33.41 -12.62 -4.11
N GLU A 22 -34.05 -13.51 -3.31
CA GLU A 22 -33.34 -14.59 -2.62
C GLU A 22 -32.67 -15.57 -3.60
N LYS A 23 -33.34 -15.93 -4.71
CA LYS A 23 -32.76 -16.77 -5.76
C LYS A 23 -31.63 -16.09 -6.54
N GLN A 24 -31.64 -14.76 -6.68
CA GLN A 24 -30.55 -14.00 -7.28
C GLN A 24 -29.37 -13.83 -6.31
N SER A 25 -29.66 -13.65 -5.01
CA SER A 25 -28.63 -13.56 -3.96
C SER A 25 -27.95 -14.91 -3.66
N GLY A 26 -28.69 -16.01 -3.84
CA GLY A 26 -28.19 -17.39 -3.64
C GLY A 26 -27.53 -18.02 -4.85
N LYS A 27 -27.36 -17.31 -5.96
CA LYS A 27 -26.50 -17.75 -7.06
C LYS A 27 -25.05 -17.54 -6.61
N GLU A 28 -24.53 -18.49 -5.84
CA GLU A 28 -23.08 -18.65 -5.68
C GLU A 28 -22.49 -18.59 -7.08
N ILE A 29 -21.73 -17.55 -7.34
CA ILE A 29 -20.88 -17.48 -8.52
C ILE A 29 -19.89 -18.63 -8.29
N GLU A 30 -20.14 -19.77 -8.93
CA GLU A 30 -19.23 -20.90 -8.97
C GLU A 30 -17.98 -20.41 -9.72
N VAL A 31 -17.08 -19.82 -8.93
CA VAL A 31 -15.81 -19.34 -9.41
C VAL A 31 -14.99 -20.58 -9.70
N ASP A 32 -14.77 -20.86 -10.99
CA ASP A 32 -13.90 -21.91 -11.45
C ASP A 32 -12.48 -21.63 -10.93
N GLU A 33 -12.16 -22.18 -9.76
CA GLU A 33 -10.88 -21.96 -9.07
C GLU A 33 -9.68 -22.37 -9.93
N ASP A 34 -9.86 -23.30 -10.86
CA ASP A 34 -8.82 -23.73 -11.80
C ASP A 34 -8.52 -22.68 -12.90
N ARG A 35 -9.42 -21.72 -13.12
CA ARG A 35 -9.23 -20.60 -14.06
C ARG A 35 -8.70 -19.34 -13.43
N LEU A 36 -8.74 -19.23 -12.12
CA LEU A 36 -8.12 -18.09 -11.43
C LEU A 36 -6.60 -18.29 -11.41
N PRO A 37 -5.81 -17.29 -11.78
CA PRO A 37 -4.38 -17.31 -11.50
C PRO A 37 -4.21 -17.56 -10.01
N SER A 38 -3.27 -18.43 -9.64
CA SER A 38 -2.98 -18.68 -8.22
C SER A 38 -2.82 -17.34 -7.49
N ARG A 39 -3.24 -17.25 -6.24
CA ARG A 39 -3.10 -16.01 -5.44
C ARG A 39 -1.69 -15.40 -5.57
N ALA A 40 -0.67 -16.25 -5.62
CA ALA A 40 0.71 -15.82 -5.79
C ALA A 40 0.95 -15.12 -7.14
N MET A 41 0.40 -15.64 -8.23
CA MET A 41 0.50 -15.02 -9.56
C MET A 41 -0.25 -13.70 -9.63
N ALA A 42 -1.43 -13.60 -9.03
CA ALA A 42 -2.20 -12.37 -8.99
C ALA A 42 -1.48 -11.28 -8.18
N ILE A 43 -0.88 -11.63 -7.04
CA ILE A 43 -0.07 -10.70 -6.22
C ILE A 43 1.17 -10.26 -7.00
N HIS A 44 1.89 -11.19 -7.62
CA HIS A 44 3.08 -10.89 -8.43
C HIS A 44 2.75 -9.91 -9.56
N GLU A 45 1.66 -10.16 -10.29
CA GLU A 45 1.23 -9.30 -11.38
C GLU A 45 0.84 -7.89 -10.88
N HIS A 46 0.18 -7.81 -9.72
CA HIS A 46 -0.17 -6.53 -9.12
C HIS A 46 1.07 -5.71 -8.74
N ILE A 47 2.04 -6.35 -8.09
CA ILE A 47 3.31 -5.69 -7.71
C ILE A 47 4.09 -5.25 -8.96
N ARG A 48 4.10 -6.07 -10.01
CA ARG A 48 4.73 -5.73 -11.29
C ARG A 48 4.12 -4.48 -11.93
N GLN A 49 2.78 -4.42 -11.99
CA GLN A 49 2.05 -3.26 -12.54
C GLN A 49 2.30 -2.00 -11.72
N ASP A 50 2.39 -2.11 -10.40
CA ASP A 50 2.73 -0.98 -9.55
C ASP A 50 4.17 -0.51 -9.82
N GLY A 51 5.12 -1.43 -10.03
CA GLY A 51 6.48 -1.10 -10.43
C GLY A 51 6.56 -0.35 -11.77
N GLU A 52 5.77 -0.77 -12.77
CA GLU A 52 5.68 -0.04 -14.06
C GLU A 52 5.17 1.39 -13.88
N LYS A 53 4.09 1.57 -13.12
CA LYS A 53 3.54 2.91 -12.82
C LYS A 53 4.56 3.81 -12.13
N GLU A 54 5.34 3.26 -11.18
CA GLU A 54 6.35 4.04 -10.47
C GLU A 54 7.52 4.44 -11.38
N MET A 55 7.94 3.57 -12.30
CA MET A 55 8.98 3.92 -13.28
C MET A 55 8.55 5.02 -14.26
N GLU A 56 7.26 5.10 -14.60
CA GLU A 56 6.70 6.10 -15.50
C GLU A 56 6.39 7.45 -14.82
N ARG A 57 6.43 7.49 -13.49
CA ARG A 57 6.09 8.66 -12.71
C ARG A 57 7.00 9.86 -12.99
N ASP A 58 6.43 11.07 -12.88
CA ASP A 58 7.19 12.30 -13.02
C ASP A 58 8.31 12.41 -11.98
N ALA A 59 9.51 12.83 -12.41
CA ALA A 59 10.69 12.91 -11.55
C ALA A 59 10.53 13.89 -10.38
N MET A 60 9.80 14.99 -10.58
CA MET A 60 9.56 15.98 -9.51
C MET A 60 8.59 15.44 -8.47
N ALA A 61 7.55 14.72 -8.90
CA ALA A 61 6.60 14.06 -8.00
C ALA A 61 7.30 12.96 -7.17
N LEU A 62 8.18 12.17 -7.80
CA LEU A 62 9.01 11.17 -7.11
C LEU A 62 9.94 11.83 -6.09
N LEU A 63 10.62 12.91 -6.48
CA LEU A 63 11.57 13.62 -5.60
C LEU A 63 10.88 14.15 -4.34
N TRP A 64 9.76 14.86 -4.49
CA TRP A 64 9.03 15.39 -3.33
C TRP A 64 8.51 14.30 -2.42
N SER A 65 7.97 13.22 -2.99
CA SER A 65 7.52 12.05 -2.22
C SER A 65 8.68 11.36 -1.49
N ALA A 66 9.85 11.28 -2.13
CA ALA A 66 11.05 10.71 -1.53
C ALA A 66 11.63 11.59 -0.40
N ILE A 67 11.60 12.92 -0.54
CA ILE A 67 11.99 13.85 0.52
C ILE A 67 11.05 13.68 1.72
N ALA A 68 9.74 13.61 1.48
CA ALA A 68 8.76 13.36 2.53
C ALA A 68 9.00 12.02 3.24
N ALA A 69 9.34 10.95 2.51
CA ALA A 69 9.69 9.67 3.09
C ALA A 69 10.94 9.76 3.98
N GLY A 70 11.97 10.48 3.52
CA GLY A 70 13.18 10.72 4.32
C GLY A 70 12.89 11.46 5.63
N LEU A 71 12.04 12.49 5.59
CA LEU A 71 11.57 13.20 6.79
C LEU A 71 10.78 12.27 7.73
N SER A 72 9.89 11.46 7.18
CA SER A 72 9.11 10.48 7.95
C SER A 72 10.01 9.45 8.65
N MET A 73 11.07 9.00 7.99
CA MET A 73 12.08 8.13 8.61
C MET A 73 12.85 8.84 9.73
N GLY A 74 13.07 10.16 9.63
CA GLY A 74 13.59 10.98 10.72
C GLY A 74 12.69 10.93 11.96
N ALA A 75 11.36 10.93 11.80
CA ALA A 75 10.42 10.77 12.90
C ALA A 75 10.57 9.42 13.63
N SER A 76 10.98 8.35 12.94
CA SER A 76 11.32 7.06 13.57
C SER A 76 12.47 7.21 14.57
N LEU A 77 13.53 7.92 14.18
CA LEU A 77 14.70 8.16 15.05
C LEU A 77 14.33 9.02 16.25
N LEU A 78 13.51 10.05 16.03
CA LEU A 78 13.01 10.89 17.10
C LEU A 78 12.17 10.10 18.10
N ALA A 79 11.21 9.30 17.64
CA ALA A 79 10.38 8.45 18.49
C ALA A 79 11.23 7.45 19.28
N LYS A 80 12.21 6.82 18.62
CA LYS A 80 13.13 5.92 19.28
C LYS A 80 13.96 6.66 20.37
N GLY A 81 14.47 7.84 20.07
CA GLY A 81 15.23 8.66 21.03
C GLY A 81 14.38 9.08 22.24
N ILE A 82 13.13 9.48 22.03
CA ILE A 82 12.20 9.80 23.13
C ILE A 82 11.97 8.58 24.01
N PHE A 83 11.72 7.40 23.42
CA PHE A 83 11.53 6.16 24.20
C PHE A 83 12.80 5.75 24.93
N HIS A 84 13.98 5.93 24.32
CA HIS A 84 15.26 5.65 24.96
C HIS A 84 15.39 6.41 26.30
N VAL A 85 15.15 7.73 26.26
CA VAL A 85 15.23 8.57 27.46
C VAL A 85 14.17 8.19 28.51
N GLN A 86 12.94 7.91 28.07
CA GLN A 86 11.82 7.61 28.98
C GLN A 86 11.92 6.20 29.61
N LEU A 87 12.57 5.26 28.94
CA LEU A 87 12.66 3.85 29.35
C LEU A 87 14.05 3.48 29.91
N GLU A 88 14.91 4.48 30.12
CA GLU A 88 16.22 4.27 30.72
C GLU A 88 16.08 3.64 32.11
N GLY A 89 16.80 2.52 32.33
CA GLY A 89 16.73 1.76 33.58
C GLY A 89 15.51 0.85 33.75
N VAL A 90 14.55 0.85 32.82
CA VAL A 90 13.39 -0.06 32.86
C VAL A 90 13.79 -1.42 32.31
N PRO A 91 13.60 -2.54 33.07
CA PRO A 91 13.88 -3.88 32.56
C PRO A 91 13.08 -4.17 31.27
N GLY A 92 13.76 -4.52 30.17
CA GLY A 92 13.12 -4.77 28.88
C GLY A 92 12.73 -3.50 28.10
N GLY A 93 13.04 -2.30 28.60
CA GLY A 93 12.74 -1.02 27.96
C GLY A 93 13.27 -0.92 26.54
N PHE A 94 14.40 -1.56 26.22
CA PHE A 94 14.97 -1.59 24.86
C PHE A 94 14.03 -2.20 23.80
N LEU A 95 13.13 -3.12 24.20
CA LEU A 95 12.14 -3.70 23.27
C LEU A 95 11.10 -2.64 22.87
N LEU A 96 10.62 -1.87 23.85
CA LEU A 96 9.68 -0.78 23.62
C LEU A 96 10.33 0.38 22.86
N GLU A 97 11.59 0.72 23.18
CA GLU A 97 12.38 1.70 22.45
C GLU A 97 12.43 1.38 20.94
N ASN A 98 12.65 0.11 20.60
CA ASN A 98 12.70 -0.31 19.19
C ASN A 98 11.34 -0.20 18.48
N LEU A 99 10.20 -0.24 19.19
CA LEU A 99 8.90 0.07 18.60
C LEU A 99 8.82 1.51 18.08
N GLY A 100 9.54 2.45 18.69
CA GLY A 100 9.64 3.84 18.21
C GLY A 100 10.11 3.91 16.75
N TYR A 101 10.98 2.98 16.33
CA TYR A 101 11.48 2.93 14.97
C TYR A 101 10.39 2.63 13.93
N THR A 102 9.29 2.00 14.32
CA THR A 102 8.19 1.66 13.39
C THR A 102 7.36 2.88 12.95
N PHE A 103 7.39 4.00 13.69
CA PHE A 103 6.55 5.16 13.43
C PHE A 103 6.73 5.73 12.03
N GLY A 104 7.98 5.96 11.60
CA GLY A 104 8.25 6.49 10.28
C GLY A 104 7.82 5.53 9.17
N PHE A 105 8.00 4.21 9.35
CA PHE A 105 7.53 3.23 8.39
C PHE A 105 6.00 3.24 8.26
N ILE A 106 5.27 3.35 9.38
CA ILE A 106 3.81 3.47 9.35
C ILE A 106 3.40 4.72 8.56
N ILE A 107 4.05 5.86 8.78
CA ILE A 107 3.76 7.10 8.04
C ILE A 107 4.04 6.89 6.54
N VAL A 108 5.19 6.33 6.18
CA VAL A 108 5.59 6.08 4.79
C VAL A 108 4.57 5.18 4.07
N ILE A 109 4.17 4.08 4.71
CA ILE A 109 3.23 3.11 4.14
C ILE A 109 1.83 3.74 3.99
N MET A 110 1.33 4.39 5.04
CA MET A 110 -0.01 5.01 5.03
C MET A 110 -0.11 6.15 4.02
N ALA A 111 0.95 6.94 3.87
CA ALA A 111 1.00 8.05 2.93
C ALA A 111 1.49 7.66 1.53
N ARG A 112 1.81 6.38 1.29
CA ARG A 112 2.38 5.86 0.03
C ARG A 112 3.55 6.71 -0.46
N GLN A 113 4.46 7.03 0.45
CA GLN A 113 5.66 7.81 0.14
C GLN A 113 6.73 6.93 -0.52
N GLN A 114 7.60 7.55 -1.32
CA GLN A 114 8.63 6.83 -2.06
C GLN A 114 9.85 6.54 -1.19
N LEU A 115 9.95 5.31 -0.71
CA LEU A 115 11.10 4.82 0.03
C LEU A 115 12.01 3.97 -0.88
N PHE A 116 13.30 4.27 -0.89
CA PHE A 116 14.27 3.60 -1.77
C PHE A 116 14.28 2.08 -1.59
N THR A 117 14.20 1.61 -0.35
CA THR A 117 14.21 0.17 -0.04
C THR A 117 13.01 -0.58 -0.61
N GLU A 118 11.85 0.04 -0.70
CA GLU A 118 10.66 -0.53 -1.34
C GLU A 118 10.85 -0.63 -2.86
N ASN A 119 11.36 0.42 -3.47
CA ASN A 119 11.59 0.49 -4.92
C ASN A 119 12.70 -0.45 -5.42
N THR A 120 13.52 -1.02 -4.53
CA THR A 120 14.51 -2.03 -4.93
C THR A 120 13.89 -3.36 -5.34
N VAL A 121 12.68 -3.67 -4.90
CA VAL A 121 11.96 -4.90 -5.25
C VAL A 121 10.91 -4.63 -6.33
N THR A 122 10.01 -3.68 -6.09
CA THR A 122 8.83 -3.44 -6.94
C THR A 122 9.21 -3.04 -8.36
N ALA A 123 10.18 -2.14 -8.52
CA ALA A 123 10.59 -1.64 -9.83
C ALA A 123 11.51 -2.61 -10.61
N VAL A 124 12.10 -3.60 -9.96
CA VAL A 124 12.94 -4.61 -10.63
C VAL A 124 12.11 -5.63 -11.39
N LEU A 125 10.92 -5.99 -10.90
CA LEU A 125 10.07 -7.00 -11.50
C LEU A 125 9.71 -6.72 -12.97
N PRO A 126 9.24 -5.52 -13.36
CA PRO A 126 8.96 -5.23 -14.77
C PRO A 126 10.23 -5.25 -15.65
N VAL A 127 11.39 -4.84 -15.12
CA VAL A 127 12.66 -4.89 -15.85
C VAL A 127 13.12 -6.32 -16.07
N MET A 128 12.92 -7.22 -15.11
CA MET A 128 13.24 -8.64 -15.27
C MET A 128 12.38 -9.33 -16.34
N GLN A 129 11.12 -8.91 -16.50
CA GLN A 129 10.25 -9.45 -17.55
C GLN A 129 10.62 -8.94 -18.94
N ASN A 130 10.97 -7.65 -19.05
CA ASN A 130 11.36 -7.01 -20.29
C ASN A 130 12.70 -6.27 -20.13
N PRO A 131 13.84 -6.97 -20.21
CA PRO A 131 15.16 -6.40 -19.96
C PRO A 131 15.65 -5.58 -21.16
N THR A 132 15.02 -4.42 -21.39
CA THR A 132 15.44 -3.46 -22.40
C THR A 132 16.33 -2.36 -21.77
N LEU A 133 17.24 -1.80 -22.57
CA LEU A 133 18.06 -0.67 -22.11
C LEU A 133 17.21 0.52 -21.66
N SER A 134 16.05 0.72 -22.29
CA SER A 134 15.09 1.75 -21.89
C SER A 134 14.56 1.51 -20.48
N ASN A 135 14.11 0.30 -20.18
CA ASN A 135 13.57 -0.06 -18.85
C ASN A 135 14.64 0.00 -17.76
N VAL A 136 15.86 -0.42 -18.08
CA VAL A 136 16.99 -0.26 -17.16
C VAL A 136 17.29 1.22 -16.91
N GLY A 137 17.23 2.07 -17.95
CA GLY A 137 17.39 3.52 -17.81
C GLY A 137 16.32 4.15 -16.91
N LEU A 138 15.06 3.75 -17.06
CA LEU A 138 13.95 4.20 -16.20
C LEU A 138 14.14 3.75 -14.74
N LEU A 139 14.57 2.51 -14.52
CA LEU A 139 14.89 1.98 -13.19
C LEU A 139 16.02 2.78 -12.51
N MET A 140 17.12 3.03 -13.23
CA MET A 140 18.25 3.81 -12.71
C MET A 140 17.86 5.26 -12.39
N ARG A 141 17.02 5.86 -13.23
CA ARG A 141 16.44 7.20 -12.97
C ARG A 141 15.61 7.18 -11.68
N LEU A 142 14.68 6.21 -11.54
CA LEU A 142 13.84 6.06 -10.37
C LEU A 142 14.69 5.93 -9.10
N TRP A 143 15.64 5.00 -9.11
CA TRP A 143 16.54 4.77 -7.98
C TRP A 143 17.35 6.01 -7.61
N GLY A 144 17.92 6.69 -8.61
CA GLY A 144 18.70 7.91 -8.39
C GLY A 144 17.88 9.02 -7.75
N VAL A 145 16.68 9.28 -8.26
CA VAL A 145 15.78 10.33 -7.76
C VAL A 145 15.30 10.01 -6.35
N VAL A 146 14.85 8.77 -6.11
CA VAL A 146 14.32 8.37 -4.80
C VAL A 146 15.41 8.33 -3.74
N LEU A 147 16.58 7.77 -4.06
CA LEU A 147 17.72 7.77 -3.13
C LEU A 147 18.13 9.18 -2.75
N LEU A 148 18.28 10.07 -3.74
CA LEU A 148 18.65 11.47 -3.50
C LEU A 148 17.59 12.17 -2.63
N GLY A 149 16.31 11.98 -2.92
CA GLY A 149 15.22 12.55 -2.12
C GLY A 149 15.21 12.04 -0.69
N ASN A 150 15.39 10.72 -0.48
CA ASN A 150 15.48 10.15 0.86
C ASN A 150 16.69 10.72 1.65
N LEU A 151 17.86 10.86 1.01
CA LEU A 151 19.06 11.46 1.64
C LEU A 151 18.82 12.92 2.02
N ILE A 152 18.20 13.72 1.16
CA ILE A 152 17.84 15.12 1.46
C ILE A 152 16.87 15.15 2.65
N GLY A 153 15.79 14.36 2.61
CA GLY A 153 14.78 14.33 3.67
C GLY A 153 15.35 13.90 5.02
N THR A 154 16.15 12.85 5.07
CA THR A 154 16.81 12.40 6.31
C THR A 154 17.85 13.40 6.79
N GLY A 155 18.59 14.05 5.89
CA GLY A 155 19.54 15.11 6.23
C GLY A 155 18.85 16.31 6.86
N VAL A 156 17.73 16.75 6.31
CA VAL A 156 16.92 17.85 6.90
C VAL A 156 16.38 17.47 8.28
N ALA A 157 15.88 16.23 8.43
CA ALA A 157 15.43 15.74 9.73
C ALA A 157 16.57 15.70 10.76
N ALA A 158 17.74 15.23 10.37
CA ALA A 158 18.92 15.20 11.26
C ALA A 158 19.29 16.60 11.75
N LEU A 159 19.33 17.58 10.84
CA LEU A 159 19.62 18.98 11.20
C LEU A 159 18.54 19.63 12.08
N ALA A 160 17.29 19.18 11.97
CA ALA A 160 16.20 19.70 12.77
C ALA A 160 16.16 19.13 14.20
N PHE A 161 16.82 17.99 14.44
CA PHE A 161 16.85 17.29 15.74
C PHE A 161 18.18 17.49 16.49
N GLU A 162 19.12 18.24 15.93
CA GLU A 162 20.39 18.62 16.55
C GLU A 162 20.20 19.78 17.56
#